data_8719f2fab394afbcd26ff0f698c60924
#
_entry.id   8719f2fab394afbcd26ff0f698c60924
#
_cell.length_a   1.000
_cell.length_b   1.000
_cell.length_c   1.000
_cell.angle_alpha   90.00
_cell.angle_beta   90.00
_cell.angle_gamma   90.00
#
_symmetry.space_group_name_H-M   'P 1'
#
loop_
_entity.id
_entity.type
_entity.pdbx_description
1 polymer ?
#
loop_
_entity_poly.entity_id
_entity_poly.type
_entity_poly.pdbx_seq_one_letter_code
_entity_poly.pdbx_strand_id
1 'polypeptide(L)'
;EESYKNVSNFGALAATNNGRIENCSAIVSCNIASTSSEVVIGGLVAYQGAGEILNSYVSGTLSISSSGNIIAGGLAGQSRSENELSKNLVEISFDLSFNGGSLNFGGLVGENNSVITESKADINFNLSGQLENGFVGGIAGTSRSGINNSYATGTYNLNSTNVTTGGLVGEFSRRREVVEYCYQNIEIQNVSGVTGALVGSLREGIFRNSFAVSTLDNTYGSKELNTELAPYP
;
A
#
# COMPACT_ATOMS: atom_id res chain seq x y z
N GLU A 1 1.30 18.88 -16.05
CA GLU A 1 0.56 18.35 -14.88
C GLU A 1 -0.94 18.42 -15.19
N GLU A 2 -1.61 17.28 -15.17
CA GLU A 2 -3.03 17.17 -15.47
C GLU A 2 -3.86 17.23 -14.17
N SER A 3 -5.06 17.77 -14.24
CA SER A 3 -5.96 17.90 -13.09
C SER A 3 -7.32 17.27 -13.39
N TYR A 4 -7.73 16.33 -12.53
CA TYR A 4 -8.99 15.60 -12.65
C TYR A 4 -9.91 15.92 -11.48
N LYS A 5 -11.21 16.10 -11.74
CA LYS A 5 -12.24 16.38 -10.73
C LYS A 5 -13.29 15.28 -10.70
N ASN A 6 -13.76 14.95 -9.50
CA ASN A 6 -14.82 13.95 -9.25
C ASN A 6 -14.50 12.56 -9.85
N VAL A 7 -13.25 12.16 -9.73
CA VAL A 7 -12.80 10.82 -10.14
C VAL A 7 -13.12 9.82 -9.05
N SER A 8 -13.71 8.69 -9.40
CA SER A 8 -13.88 7.55 -8.50
C SER A 8 -12.80 6.49 -8.70
N ASN A 9 -12.28 6.34 -9.93
CA ASN A 9 -11.26 5.36 -10.25
C ASN A 9 -10.20 5.96 -11.16
N PHE A 10 -8.93 5.81 -10.80
CA PHE A 10 -7.80 6.26 -11.60
C PHE A 10 -6.71 5.20 -11.70
N GLY A 11 -6.29 4.93 -12.90
CA GLY A 11 -5.08 4.17 -13.23
C GLY A 11 -4.52 4.69 -14.54
N ALA A 12 -3.21 4.95 -14.59
CA ALA A 12 -2.59 5.55 -15.78
C ALA A 12 -2.73 4.69 -17.04
N LEU A 13 -2.78 3.36 -16.87
CA LEU A 13 -3.00 2.44 -17.99
C LEU A 13 -4.48 2.04 -18.13
N ALA A 14 -5.14 1.71 -17.02
CA ALA A 14 -6.53 1.28 -17.04
C ALA A 14 -7.22 1.52 -15.69
N ALA A 15 -8.53 1.84 -15.71
CA ALA A 15 -9.33 1.86 -14.49
C ALA A 15 -9.56 0.44 -13.95
N THR A 16 -9.71 -0.56 -14.83
CA THR A 16 -9.87 -1.96 -14.44
C THR A 16 -9.08 -2.85 -15.39
N ASN A 17 -8.32 -3.79 -14.83
CA ASN A 17 -7.64 -4.85 -15.58
C ASN A 17 -8.17 -6.22 -15.17
N ASN A 18 -8.61 -7.00 -16.16
CA ASN A 18 -9.00 -8.40 -16.02
C ASN A 18 -8.15 -9.36 -16.88
N GLY A 19 -7.05 -8.84 -17.43
CA GLY A 19 -6.12 -9.57 -18.25
C GLY A 19 -4.69 -9.50 -17.70
N ARG A 20 -3.73 -9.76 -18.55
CA ARG A 20 -2.31 -9.71 -18.24
C ARG A 20 -1.71 -8.37 -18.67
N ILE A 21 -1.07 -7.70 -17.74
CA ILE A 21 -0.19 -6.54 -17.97
C ILE A 21 1.24 -7.04 -17.76
N GLU A 22 2.08 -6.89 -18.74
CA GLU A 22 3.46 -7.35 -18.67
C GLU A 22 4.41 -6.41 -19.41
N ASN A 23 5.59 -6.17 -18.81
CA ASN A 23 6.64 -5.31 -19.39
C ASN A 23 6.12 -3.90 -19.72
N CYS A 24 5.20 -3.38 -18.92
CA CYS A 24 4.61 -2.06 -19.11
C CYS A 24 5.26 -1.02 -18.21
N SER A 25 5.25 0.23 -18.67
CA SER A 25 5.69 1.36 -17.82
C SER A 25 4.69 2.51 -17.88
N ALA A 26 4.55 3.21 -16.75
CA ALA A 26 3.78 4.44 -16.65
C ALA A 26 4.57 5.52 -15.92
N ILE A 27 4.53 6.73 -16.44
CA ILE A 27 4.99 7.93 -15.74
C ILE A 27 3.76 8.77 -15.44
N VAL A 28 3.49 9.00 -14.17
CA VAL A 28 2.27 9.67 -13.72
C VAL A 28 2.61 11.01 -13.13
N SER A 29 1.92 12.07 -13.56
CA SER A 29 2.01 13.39 -12.94
C SER A 29 0.63 14.05 -13.00
N CYS A 30 -0.15 13.89 -11.92
CA CYS A 30 -1.51 14.45 -11.91
C CYS A 30 -2.00 14.83 -10.51
N ASN A 31 -3.00 15.73 -10.51
CA ASN A 31 -3.77 16.12 -9.34
C ASN A 31 -5.19 15.58 -9.44
N ILE A 32 -5.63 14.89 -8.42
CA ILE A 32 -6.98 14.31 -8.33
C ILE A 32 -7.71 14.98 -7.17
N ALA A 33 -8.84 15.61 -7.48
CA ALA A 33 -9.76 16.13 -6.48
C ALA A 33 -11.08 15.40 -6.58
N SER A 34 -11.55 14.79 -5.50
CA SER A 34 -12.78 14.01 -5.51
C SER A 34 -13.67 14.27 -4.31
N THR A 35 -14.97 14.34 -4.57
CA THR A 35 -16.04 14.32 -3.57
C THR A 35 -16.81 13.00 -3.56
N SER A 36 -16.32 12.00 -4.30
CA SER A 36 -16.90 10.66 -4.31
C SER A 36 -16.78 10.01 -2.93
N SER A 37 -17.73 9.19 -2.55
CA SER A 37 -17.71 8.45 -1.30
C SER A 37 -16.53 7.47 -1.20
N GLU A 38 -16.05 7.00 -2.34
CA GLU A 38 -14.86 6.16 -2.46
C GLU A 38 -14.08 6.51 -3.72
N VAL A 39 -12.76 6.53 -3.59
CA VAL A 39 -11.80 6.78 -4.68
C VAL A 39 -10.76 5.66 -4.67
N VAL A 40 -10.61 4.97 -5.81
CA VAL A 40 -9.63 3.92 -5.97
C VAL A 40 -8.56 4.33 -6.98
N ILE A 41 -7.32 4.38 -6.54
CA ILE A 41 -6.22 4.94 -7.32
C ILE A 41 -5.04 3.96 -7.36
N GLY A 42 -4.59 3.67 -8.58
CA GLY A 42 -3.32 2.98 -8.81
C GLY A 42 -2.46 3.75 -9.79
N GLY A 43 -1.17 3.75 -9.59
CA GLY A 43 -0.26 4.35 -10.56
C GLY A 43 -0.35 3.69 -11.93
N LEU A 44 -0.67 2.39 -11.99
CA LEU A 44 -0.90 1.66 -13.24
C LEU A 44 -2.39 1.35 -13.46
N VAL A 45 -3.05 0.73 -12.47
CA VAL A 45 -4.47 0.35 -12.56
C VAL A 45 -5.21 0.68 -11.25
N ALA A 46 -6.47 1.13 -11.33
CA ALA A 46 -7.26 1.30 -10.12
C ALA A 46 -7.65 -0.07 -9.55
N TYR A 47 -8.29 -0.91 -10.35
CA TYR A 47 -8.70 -2.25 -9.97
C TYR A 47 -7.95 -3.32 -10.76
N GLN A 48 -7.22 -4.17 -10.05
CA GLN A 48 -6.71 -5.43 -10.57
C GLN A 48 -7.73 -6.53 -10.25
N GLY A 49 -8.51 -6.92 -11.24
CA GLY A 49 -9.48 -8.01 -11.16
C GLY A 49 -8.84 -9.38 -11.39
N ALA A 50 -9.36 -10.15 -12.33
CA ALA A 50 -8.68 -11.36 -12.79
C ALA A 50 -7.46 -11.00 -13.63
N GLY A 51 -6.37 -11.75 -13.54
CA GLY A 51 -5.16 -11.53 -14.33
C GLY A 51 -3.96 -11.07 -13.50
N GLU A 52 -2.88 -10.74 -14.18
CA GLU A 52 -1.56 -10.56 -13.60
C GLU A 52 -0.97 -9.19 -13.95
N ILE A 53 -0.11 -8.66 -13.08
CA ILE A 53 0.77 -7.54 -13.43
C ILE A 53 2.20 -7.99 -13.18
N LEU A 54 2.98 -8.09 -14.25
CA LEU A 54 4.31 -8.66 -14.24
C LEU A 54 5.33 -7.70 -14.82
N ASN A 55 6.51 -7.64 -14.20
CA ASN A 55 7.67 -6.91 -14.71
C ASN A 55 7.34 -5.49 -15.20
N SER A 56 6.52 -4.77 -14.43
CA SER A 56 6.02 -3.45 -14.82
C SER A 56 6.56 -2.36 -13.90
N TYR A 57 6.67 -1.15 -14.43
CA TYR A 57 7.29 0.00 -13.77
C TYR A 57 6.35 1.18 -13.69
N VAL A 58 6.30 1.81 -12.52
CA VAL A 58 5.54 3.06 -12.32
C VAL A 58 6.42 4.10 -11.64
N SER A 59 6.41 5.33 -12.14
CA SER A 59 7.08 6.45 -11.50
C SER A 59 6.28 7.74 -11.59
N GLY A 60 6.65 8.74 -10.79
CA GLY A 60 6.11 10.09 -10.89
C GLY A 60 5.50 10.65 -9.60
N THR A 61 4.41 11.42 -9.73
CA THR A 61 3.78 12.11 -8.60
C THR A 61 2.25 12.05 -8.71
N LEU A 62 1.60 11.73 -7.61
CA LEU A 62 0.15 11.75 -7.47
C LEU A 62 -0.25 12.62 -6.28
N SER A 63 -0.95 13.72 -6.55
CA SER A 63 -1.54 14.57 -5.52
C SER A 63 -3.04 14.33 -5.47
N ILE A 64 -3.55 13.95 -4.28
CA ILE A 64 -4.94 13.52 -4.12
C ILE A 64 -5.58 14.30 -2.98
N SER A 65 -6.73 14.91 -3.25
CA SER A 65 -7.58 15.49 -2.22
C SER A 65 -8.96 14.86 -2.23
N SER A 66 -9.46 14.41 -1.07
CA SER A 66 -10.77 13.76 -0.96
C SER A 66 -11.43 14.01 0.39
N SER A 67 -12.75 14.02 0.36
CA SER A 67 -13.62 13.96 1.57
C SER A 67 -14.21 12.56 1.80
N GLY A 68 -13.99 11.62 0.90
CA GLY A 68 -14.44 10.23 1.01
C GLY A 68 -13.29 9.25 1.30
N ASN A 69 -13.59 7.97 1.22
CA ASN A 69 -12.59 6.91 1.39
C ASN A 69 -11.61 6.89 0.22
N ILE A 70 -10.34 6.64 0.52
CA ILE A 70 -9.30 6.45 -0.50
C ILE A 70 -8.68 5.05 -0.34
N ILE A 71 -8.58 4.35 -1.46
CA ILE A 71 -7.79 3.13 -1.61
C ILE A 71 -6.72 3.44 -2.66
N ALA A 72 -5.47 3.57 -2.24
CA ALA A 72 -4.40 4.00 -3.13
C ALA A 72 -3.16 3.09 -3.06
N GLY A 73 -2.61 2.79 -4.23
CA GLY A 73 -1.35 2.07 -4.36
C GLY A 73 -0.52 2.55 -5.54
N GLY A 74 0.78 2.42 -5.43
CA GLY A 74 1.68 2.86 -6.50
C GLY A 74 1.56 2.02 -7.77
N LEU A 75 1.21 0.74 -7.66
CA LEU A 75 0.93 -0.15 -8.80
C LEU A 75 -0.58 -0.25 -9.03
N ALA A 76 -1.31 -0.70 -8.02
CA ALA A 76 -2.76 -0.90 -8.09
C ALA A 76 -3.45 -0.33 -6.85
N GLY A 77 -4.62 0.29 -7.01
CA GLY A 77 -5.43 0.70 -5.86
C GLY A 77 -5.92 -0.52 -5.10
N GLN A 78 -6.61 -1.42 -5.79
CA GLN A 78 -7.15 -2.65 -5.21
C GLN A 78 -6.86 -3.85 -6.10
N SER A 79 -6.40 -4.95 -5.51
CA SER A 79 -6.35 -6.26 -6.16
C SER A 79 -7.41 -7.19 -5.58
N ARG A 80 -8.17 -7.86 -6.45
CA ARG A 80 -9.33 -8.67 -6.05
C ARG A 80 -9.19 -10.17 -6.31
N SER A 81 -8.14 -10.60 -6.98
CA SER A 81 -7.95 -12.00 -7.35
C SER A 81 -6.71 -12.59 -6.67
N GLU A 82 -6.69 -13.89 -6.50
CA GLU A 82 -5.52 -14.64 -6.00
C GLU A 82 -4.39 -14.77 -7.04
N ASN A 83 -4.41 -13.97 -8.11
CA ASN A 83 -3.37 -13.91 -9.14
C ASN A 83 -2.10 -13.24 -8.64
N GLU A 84 -1.07 -13.23 -9.45
CA GLU A 84 0.25 -12.77 -9.09
C GLU A 84 0.51 -11.33 -9.54
N LEU A 85 1.13 -10.56 -8.64
CA LEU A 85 1.76 -9.27 -8.90
C LEU A 85 3.27 -9.45 -8.69
N SER A 86 4.04 -9.63 -9.77
CA SER A 86 5.42 -10.08 -9.67
C SER A 86 6.40 -9.18 -10.42
N LYS A 87 7.58 -8.99 -9.82
CA LYS A 87 8.70 -8.26 -10.42
C LYS A 87 8.37 -6.81 -10.80
N ASN A 88 7.48 -6.19 -10.05
CA ASN A 88 7.07 -4.83 -10.31
C ASN A 88 7.94 -3.84 -9.51
N LEU A 89 8.20 -2.69 -10.13
CA LEU A 89 8.94 -1.59 -9.52
C LEU A 89 8.05 -0.35 -9.49
N VAL A 90 7.93 0.25 -8.32
CA VAL A 90 7.22 1.52 -8.12
C VAL A 90 8.17 2.53 -7.49
N GLU A 91 8.30 3.72 -8.10
CA GLU A 91 9.09 4.86 -7.63
C GLU A 91 8.23 6.12 -7.74
N ILE A 92 7.42 6.40 -6.71
CA ILE A 92 6.39 7.43 -6.80
C ILE A 92 6.32 8.29 -5.54
N SER A 93 5.97 9.57 -5.73
CA SER A 93 5.61 10.46 -4.63
C SER A 93 4.09 10.63 -4.55
N PHE A 94 3.56 10.49 -3.34
CA PHE A 94 2.15 10.72 -3.05
C PHE A 94 1.98 11.87 -2.06
N ASP A 95 1.11 12.81 -2.41
CA ASP A 95 0.63 13.86 -1.52
C ASP A 95 -0.88 13.71 -1.32
N LEU A 96 -1.28 13.21 -0.15
CA LEU A 96 -2.68 12.99 0.19
C LEU A 96 -3.18 14.00 1.21
N SER A 97 -4.31 14.65 0.91
CA SER A 97 -5.01 15.52 1.83
C SER A 97 -6.45 15.06 2.04
N PHE A 98 -6.85 14.96 3.32
CA PHE A 98 -8.15 14.46 3.72
C PHE A 98 -8.98 15.48 4.47
N ASN A 99 -10.32 15.35 4.29
CA ASN A 99 -11.29 16.03 5.13
C ASN A 99 -12.41 15.04 5.53
N GLY A 100 -12.05 14.01 6.31
CA GLY A 100 -12.90 12.87 6.68
C GLY A 100 -12.64 11.63 5.82
N GLY A 101 -13.31 10.51 6.15
CA GLY A 101 -13.20 9.24 5.45
C GLY A 101 -12.03 8.36 5.91
N SER A 102 -11.82 7.26 5.22
CA SER A 102 -10.81 6.24 5.54
C SER A 102 -9.74 6.13 4.46
N LEU A 103 -8.57 5.60 4.83
CA LEU A 103 -7.45 5.39 3.94
C LEU A 103 -6.93 3.96 3.98
N ASN A 104 -6.78 3.32 2.81
CA ASN A 104 -5.92 2.16 2.63
C ASN A 104 -4.83 2.52 1.62
N PHE A 105 -3.60 2.72 2.12
CA PHE A 105 -2.46 3.09 1.29
C PHE A 105 -1.35 2.04 1.36
N GLY A 106 -0.91 1.58 0.19
CA GLY A 106 0.26 0.73 0.05
C GLY A 106 1.20 1.20 -1.04
N GLY A 107 2.49 1.06 -0.82
CA GLY A 107 3.48 1.43 -1.83
C GLY A 107 3.28 0.70 -3.16
N LEU A 108 2.84 -0.56 -3.12
CA LEU A 108 2.40 -1.30 -4.31
C LEU A 108 0.89 -1.33 -4.43
N VAL A 109 0.16 -1.77 -3.39
CA VAL A 109 -1.29 -2.00 -3.47
C VAL A 109 -2.01 -1.45 -2.23
N GLY A 110 -3.06 -0.66 -2.42
CA GLY A 110 -3.88 -0.15 -1.31
C GLY A 110 -4.59 -1.26 -0.55
N GLU A 111 -5.38 -2.09 -1.25
CA GLU A 111 -6.01 -3.31 -0.72
C GLU A 111 -5.58 -4.54 -1.51
N ASN A 112 -4.84 -5.45 -0.87
CA ASN A 112 -4.23 -6.59 -1.53
C ASN A 112 -4.93 -7.91 -1.21
N ASN A 113 -5.40 -8.60 -2.26
CA ASN A 113 -5.83 -10.00 -2.24
C ASN A 113 -5.07 -10.88 -3.24
N SER A 114 -3.98 -10.36 -3.85
CA SER A 114 -3.12 -11.07 -4.78
C SER A 114 -1.81 -11.48 -4.13
N VAL A 115 -1.17 -12.52 -4.61
CA VAL A 115 0.19 -12.85 -4.19
C VAL A 115 1.14 -11.81 -4.77
N ILE A 116 1.94 -11.18 -3.91
CA ILE A 116 2.98 -10.22 -4.33
C ILE A 116 4.34 -10.88 -4.18
N THR A 117 5.11 -10.89 -5.27
CA THR A 117 6.44 -11.49 -5.27
C THR A 117 7.48 -10.62 -5.97
N GLU A 118 8.73 -10.68 -5.51
CA GLU A 118 9.90 -10.07 -6.17
C GLU A 118 9.69 -8.60 -6.56
N SER A 119 8.88 -7.85 -5.80
CA SER A 119 8.46 -6.50 -6.16
C SER A 119 9.04 -5.44 -5.21
N LYS A 120 9.23 -4.24 -5.72
CA LYS A 120 9.78 -3.10 -4.97
C LYS A 120 8.84 -1.91 -4.98
N ALA A 121 8.71 -1.26 -3.81
CA ALA A 121 8.14 0.08 -3.68
C ALA A 121 9.17 1.06 -3.09
N ASP A 122 9.42 2.16 -3.76
CA ASP A 122 10.20 3.30 -3.28
C ASP A 122 9.30 4.53 -3.26
N ILE A 123 8.84 4.93 -2.07
CA ILE A 123 7.70 5.83 -1.94
C ILE A 123 8.06 7.01 -1.03
N ASN A 124 7.86 8.22 -1.55
CA ASN A 124 7.74 9.40 -0.71
C ASN A 124 6.25 9.70 -0.48
N PHE A 125 5.81 9.53 0.75
CA PHE A 125 4.40 9.65 1.09
C PHE A 125 4.15 10.74 2.11
N ASN A 126 3.37 11.75 1.73
CA ASN A 126 2.89 12.81 2.60
C ASN A 126 1.38 12.66 2.83
N LEU A 127 1.00 12.56 4.08
CA LEU A 127 -0.40 12.48 4.50
C LEU A 127 -0.73 13.66 5.40
N SER A 128 -1.81 14.37 5.10
CA SER A 128 -2.30 15.49 5.88
C SER A 128 -3.81 15.48 6.03
N GLY A 129 -4.31 16.11 7.10
CA GLY A 129 -5.73 16.25 7.36
C GLY A 129 -6.28 15.22 8.35
N GLN A 130 -7.60 15.13 8.44
CA GLN A 130 -8.29 14.28 9.41
C GLN A 130 -8.85 13.02 8.74
N LEU A 131 -8.53 11.87 9.33
CA LEU A 131 -9.06 10.56 8.94
C LEU A 131 -9.96 10.00 10.04
N GLU A 132 -10.99 9.25 9.65
CA GLU A 132 -11.74 8.39 10.56
C GLU A 132 -10.89 7.19 10.99
N ASN A 133 -10.23 6.56 10.02
CA ASN A 133 -9.22 5.52 10.23
C ASN A 133 -8.31 5.41 8.99
N GLY A 134 -7.12 4.83 9.16
CA GLY A 134 -6.21 4.61 8.04
C GLY A 134 -5.29 3.42 8.26
N PHE A 135 -5.02 2.67 7.18
CA PHE A 135 -3.98 1.65 7.12
C PHE A 135 -2.94 2.03 6.07
N VAL A 136 -1.70 2.15 6.51
CA VAL A 136 -0.57 2.56 5.67
C VAL A 136 0.53 1.51 5.73
N GLY A 137 0.97 1.02 4.58
CA GLY A 137 2.04 0.04 4.47
C GLY A 137 3.00 0.32 3.32
N GLY A 138 4.24 -0.10 3.47
CA GLY A 138 5.26 0.06 2.42
C GLY A 138 4.97 -0.76 1.17
N ILE A 139 4.35 -1.92 1.33
CA ILE A 139 3.91 -2.80 0.23
C ILE A 139 2.39 -2.72 0.08
N ALA A 140 1.64 -2.95 1.15
CA ALA A 140 0.19 -2.96 1.11
C ALA A 140 -0.43 -2.21 2.29
N GLY A 141 -1.48 -1.43 2.04
CA GLY A 141 -2.28 -0.81 3.11
C GLY A 141 -2.96 -1.87 3.95
N THR A 142 -3.77 -2.70 3.31
CA THR A 142 -4.29 -3.94 3.89
C THR A 142 -3.92 -5.13 3.02
N SER A 143 -3.65 -6.30 3.61
CA SER A 143 -3.38 -7.52 2.85
C SER A 143 -4.06 -8.73 3.45
N ARG A 144 -4.61 -9.56 2.54
CA ARG A 144 -5.18 -10.89 2.81
C ARG A 144 -4.51 -11.99 1.98
N SER A 145 -3.34 -11.73 1.42
CA SER A 145 -2.60 -12.71 0.61
C SER A 145 -1.11 -12.62 0.89
N GLY A 146 -0.37 -13.63 0.48
CA GLY A 146 1.07 -13.74 0.72
C GLY A 146 1.89 -12.64 0.05
N ILE A 147 2.98 -12.25 0.70
CA ILE A 147 3.96 -11.30 0.17
C ILE A 147 5.35 -11.91 0.35
N ASN A 148 6.06 -12.12 -0.74
CA ASN A 148 7.34 -12.81 -0.72
C ASN A 148 8.43 -12.05 -1.48
N ASN A 149 9.67 -12.12 -1.00
CA ASN A 149 10.85 -11.57 -1.68
C ASN A 149 10.68 -10.11 -2.14
N SER A 150 9.94 -9.31 -1.37
CA SER A 150 9.57 -7.96 -1.75
C SER A 150 10.04 -6.95 -0.73
N TYR A 151 10.28 -5.72 -1.16
CA TYR A 151 10.79 -4.72 -0.24
C TYR A 151 10.24 -3.31 -0.48
N ALA A 152 10.24 -2.52 0.60
CA ALA A 152 9.78 -1.15 0.60
C ALA A 152 10.85 -0.21 1.16
N THR A 153 11.03 0.93 0.50
CA THR A 153 11.92 2.01 0.90
C THR A 153 11.23 3.37 0.77
N GLY A 154 11.78 4.40 1.39
CA GLY A 154 11.31 5.77 1.22
C GLY A 154 11.08 6.52 2.52
N THR A 155 10.25 7.57 2.46
CA THR A 155 9.93 8.43 3.60
C THR A 155 8.44 8.63 3.72
N TYR A 156 7.87 8.39 4.90
CA TYR A 156 6.46 8.59 5.20
C TYR A 156 6.31 9.71 6.23
N ASN A 157 5.65 10.77 5.84
CA ASN A 157 5.32 11.91 6.69
C ASN A 157 3.81 11.90 6.99
N LEU A 158 3.44 11.49 8.21
CA LEU A 158 2.07 11.16 8.59
C LEU A 158 1.46 12.23 9.51
N ASN A 159 1.15 13.40 8.97
CA ASN A 159 0.48 14.48 9.70
C ASN A 159 -1.04 14.25 9.82
N SER A 160 -1.42 13.10 10.37
CA SER A 160 -2.82 12.71 10.60
C SER A 160 -2.94 11.83 11.83
N THR A 161 -4.11 11.88 12.47
CA THR A 161 -4.47 10.96 13.55
C THR A 161 -5.19 9.73 13.01
N ASN A 162 -5.36 8.69 13.85
CA ASN A 162 -6.08 7.46 13.53
C ASN A 162 -5.47 6.64 12.36
N VAL A 163 -4.15 6.66 12.25
CA VAL A 163 -3.42 5.88 11.25
C VAL A 163 -2.73 4.69 11.91
N THR A 164 -2.93 3.52 11.34
CA THR A 164 -2.20 2.29 11.68
C THR A 164 -1.18 2.04 10.58
N THR A 165 0.10 2.12 10.93
CA THR A 165 1.20 2.07 9.97
C THR A 165 2.07 0.85 10.19
N GLY A 166 2.41 0.15 9.12
CA GLY A 166 3.43 -0.88 9.11
C GLY A 166 4.47 -0.62 8.01
N GLY A 167 5.73 -0.90 8.29
CA GLY A 167 6.78 -0.71 7.30
C GLY A 167 6.61 -1.58 6.04
N LEU A 168 5.95 -2.73 6.14
CA LEU A 168 5.54 -3.55 4.99
C LEU A 168 4.02 -3.49 4.78
N VAL A 169 3.23 -3.71 5.83
CA VAL A 169 1.78 -3.84 5.72
C VAL A 169 1.09 -3.07 6.84
N GLY A 170 0.10 -2.23 6.52
CA GLY A 170 -0.71 -1.53 7.51
C GLY A 170 -1.54 -2.50 8.36
N GLU A 171 -2.37 -3.34 7.72
CA GLU A 171 -3.11 -4.43 8.36
C GLU A 171 -2.96 -5.75 7.58
N PHE A 172 -2.62 -6.84 8.29
CA PHE A 172 -2.60 -8.19 7.72
C PHE A 172 -3.63 -9.08 8.40
N SER A 173 -4.53 -9.69 7.62
CA SER A 173 -5.74 -10.30 8.17
C SER A 173 -6.17 -11.59 7.44
N ARG A 174 -5.25 -12.53 7.16
CA ARG A 174 -5.63 -13.83 6.59
C ARG A 174 -4.87 -15.00 7.20
N ARG A 175 -5.63 -15.95 7.71
CA ARG A 175 -5.11 -17.16 8.33
C ARG A 175 -4.29 -18.00 7.34
N ARG A 176 -3.11 -18.46 7.77
CA ARG A 176 -2.17 -19.29 7.01
C ARG A 176 -1.46 -18.60 5.84
N GLU A 177 -1.77 -17.35 5.53
CA GLU A 177 -0.97 -16.58 4.58
C GLU A 177 0.30 -16.07 5.23
N VAL A 178 1.34 -15.91 4.41
CA VAL A 178 2.70 -15.64 4.87
C VAL A 178 3.27 -14.39 4.22
N VAL A 179 3.89 -13.55 5.03
CA VAL A 179 4.82 -12.50 4.58
C VAL A 179 6.22 -13.01 4.87
N GLU A 180 7.02 -13.24 3.83
CA GLU A 180 8.29 -13.93 3.95
C GLU A 180 9.37 -13.34 3.06
N TYR A 181 10.61 -13.33 3.57
CA TYR A 181 11.78 -12.79 2.88
C TYR A 181 11.58 -11.35 2.41
N CYS A 182 10.88 -10.56 3.21
CA CYS A 182 10.59 -9.18 2.91
C CYS A 182 11.47 -8.24 3.74
N TYR A 183 11.71 -7.07 3.18
CA TYR A 183 12.54 -6.05 3.82
C TYR A 183 11.88 -4.69 3.74
N GLN A 184 12.06 -3.86 4.77
CA GLN A 184 11.71 -2.45 4.70
C GLN A 184 12.82 -1.55 5.24
N ASN A 185 12.98 -0.39 4.59
CA ASN A 185 13.79 0.73 5.05
C ASN A 185 13.02 2.03 4.78
N ILE A 186 11.95 2.24 5.55
CA ILE A 186 11.11 3.42 5.47
C ILE A 186 11.37 4.28 6.70
N GLU A 187 11.69 5.55 6.48
CA GLU A 187 11.70 6.56 7.52
C GLU A 187 10.27 7.06 7.77
N ILE A 188 9.72 6.78 8.95
CA ILE A 188 8.37 7.19 9.33
C ILE A 188 8.44 8.38 10.26
N GLN A 189 7.86 9.51 9.86
CA GLN A 189 7.87 10.79 10.57
C GLN A 189 6.45 11.21 10.97
N ASN A 190 6.33 12.02 12.05
CA ASN A 190 5.09 12.65 12.51
C ASN A 190 3.95 11.66 12.80
N VAL A 191 4.29 10.52 13.39
CA VAL A 191 3.32 9.47 13.71
C VAL A 191 2.52 9.81 14.97
N SER A 192 1.20 9.74 14.87
CA SER A 192 0.29 9.90 16.02
C SER A 192 -0.61 8.68 16.28
N GLY A 193 -0.43 7.61 15.53
CA GLY A 193 -1.23 6.38 15.57
C GLY A 193 -0.44 5.14 15.98
N VAL A 194 -0.99 3.97 15.70
CA VAL A 194 -0.34 2.68 15.93
C VAL A 194 0.70 2.43 14.86
N THR A 195 1.93 2.10 15.26
CA THR A 195 3.02 1.87 14.32
C THR A 195 3.79 0.60 14.67
N GLY A 196 4.01 -0.24 13.66
CA GLY A 196 4.87 -1.41 13.74
C GLY A 196 5.97 -1.38 12.68
N ALA A 197 7.17 -1.88 13.01
CA ALA A 197 8.29 -1.87 12.08
C ALA A 197 8.02 -2.70 10.80
N LEU A 198 7.29 -3.81 10.90
CA LEU A 198 6.88 -4.62 9.76
C LEU A 198 5.37 -4.50 9.47
N VAL A 199 4.54 -4.63 10.50
CA VAL A 199 3.09 -4.58 10.35
C VAL A 199 2.45 -3.74 11.44
N GLY A 200 1.52 -2.87 11.07
CA GLY A 200 0.78 -2.02 12.01
C GLY A 200 -0.23 -2.79 12.83
N SER A 201 -1.04 -3.61 12.19
CA SER A 201 -2.02 -4.49 12.83
C SER A 201 -1.92 -5.91 12.24
N LEU A 202 -1.66 -6.89 13.10
CA LEU A 202 -1.63 -8.30 12.74
C LEU A 202 -2.82 -9.02 13.39
N ARG A 203 -3.87 -9.25 12.61
CA ARG A 203 -5.04 -10.00 13.08
C ARG A 203 -4.84 -11.49 12.95
N GLU A 204 -4.44 -11.93 11.76
CA GLU A 204 -4.14 -13.33 11.45
C GLU A 204 -3.02 -13.38 10.42
N GLY A 205 -2.24 -14.47 10.41
CA GLY A 205 -1.18 -14.70 9.43
C GLY A 205 0.20 -14.87 10.05
N ILE A 206 1.19 -15.06 9.21
CA ILE A 206 2.56 -15.40 9.60
C ILE A 206 3.53 -14.41 8.97
N PHE A 207 4.38 -13.81 9.79
CA PHE A 207 5.56 -13.06 9.34
C PHE A 207 6.79 -13.85 9.71
N ARG A 208 7.64 -14.16 8.73
CA ARG A 208 8.90 -14.88 8.96
C ARG A 208 9.99 -14.42 8.01
N ASN A 209 11.25 -14.58 8.40
CA ASN A 209 12.43 -14.24 7.59
C ASN A 209 12.35 -12.83 7.00
N SER A 210 11.64 -11.93 7.66
CA SER A 210 11.43 -10.54 7.22
C SER A 210 11.98 -9.58 8.24
N PHE A 211 12.57 -8.46 7.79
CA PHE A 211 13.25 -7.54 8.67
C PHE A 211 13.02 -6.07 8.29
N ALA A 212 13.24 -5.20 9.28
CA ALA A 212 13.10 -3.77 9.15
C ALA A 212 14.39 -3.07 9.57
N VAL A 213 14.80 -2.06 8.82
CA VAL A 213 15.73 -1.05 9.29
C VAL A 213 14.87 0.06 9.91
N SER A 214 14.73 0.02 11.23
CA SER A 214 13.85 0.97 11.92
C SER A 214 14.37 1.24 13.33
N THR A 215 14.18 2.45 13.80
CA THR A 215 14.37 2.82 15.21
C THR A 215 13.16 2.48 16.08
N LEU A 216 12.12 1.89 15.50
CA LEU A 216 10.93 1.46 16.21
C LEU A 216 11.20 0.18 16.99
N ASP A 217 10.92 0.17 18.28
CA ASP A 217 11.13 -0.98 19.16
C ASP A 217 10.14 -2.13 18.92
N ASN A 218 9.03 -1.85 18.24
CA ASN A 218 7.94 -2.79 17.99
C ASN A 218 7.94 -3.32 16.55
N THR A 219 8.11 -4.63 16.37
CA THR A 219 7.92 -5.28 15.07
C THR A 219 6.46 -5.23 14.62
N TYR A 220 5.54 -5.30 15.56
CA TYR A 220 4.09 -5.23 15.37
C TYR A 220 3.52 -4.07 16.18
N GLY A 221 2.68 -3.24 15.56
CA GLY A 221 1.99 -2.17 16.25
C GLY A 221 0.89 -2.68 17.17
N SER A 222 0.00 -3.54 16.66
CA SER A 222 -1.02 -4.27 17.44
C SER A 222 -1.11 -5.73 16.97
N LYS A 223 -1.45 -6.63 17.88
CA LYS A 223 -1.53 -8.06 17.62
C LYS A 223 -2.77 -8.66 18.27
N GLU A 224 -3.61 -9.33 17.48
CA GLU A 224 -4.71 -10.14 18.00
C GLU A 224 -4.25 -11.58 18.34
N LEU A 225 -4.99 -12.24 19.24
CA LEU A 225 -4.73 -13.62 19.64
C LEU A 225 -4.89 -14.60 18.46
N ASN A 226 -3.93 -15.48 18.24
CA ASN A 226 -3.82 -16.55 17.22
C ASN A 226 -2.84 -16.32 16.06
N THR A 227 -1.85 -15.46 16.23
CA THR A 227 -0.77 -15.30 15.27
C THR A 227 0.46 -16.10 15.70
N GLU A 228 0.97 -16.95 14.82
CA GLU A 228 2.24 -17.64 15.03
C GLU A 228 3.41 -16.70 14.64
N LEU A 229 4.31 -16.54 15.59
CA LEU A 229 5.59 -15.88 15.35
C LEU A 229 6.63 -16.97 15.12
N ALA A 230 7.13 -17.11 13.90
CA ALA A 230 8.33 -17.90 13.70
C ALA A 230 9.52 -17.11 14.27
N PRO A 231 10.30 -17.67 15.19
CA PRO A 231 11.50 -17.00 15.68
C PRO A 231 12.49 -16.82 14.52
N TYR A 232 13.18 -15.71 14.55
CA TYR A 232 14.34 -15.46 13.68
C TYR A 232 15.40 -16.52 14.01
N PRO A 233 16.04 -17.16 13.00
CA PRO A 233 17.14 -18.11 13.24
C PRO A 233 18.38 -17.42 13.79
#